data_ad087c6cc65bab7fed47f3d170f61939
#
_entry.id   ad087c6cc65bab7fed47f3d170f61939
#
_cell.length_a   1.000
_cell.length_b   1.000
_cell.length_c   1.000
_cell.angle_alpha   90.00
_cell.angle_beta   90.00
_cell.angle_gamma   90.00
#
_symmetry.space_group_name_H-M   'P 1'
#
loop_
_entity.id
_entity.type
_entity.pdbx_description
1 polymer ?
#
loop_
_entity_poly.entity_id
_entity_poly.type
_entity_poly.pdbx_seq_one_letter_code
_entity_poly.pdbx_strand_id
1 'polypeptide(L)'
;MSFIVAMTGMAQNRRQNMKTVYDFSLQDKQGNNVSLEQFKGKVLLIVNTATGCGFTPQYEQLEDMYHNLKDKGLEILDIPCNQFGHQAPGTDEEIKQFCTLKFGADFPQFKKSDVNGADELPLYTWLKSEKPCQGGYEDKLAAVMEKLYNEANPEPRKKDDIQWNFTKFLIDREGKVVARFEPTVDMKEVEKQVEAAL
;
A
#
# COMPACT_ATOMS: atom_id res chain seq x y z
N MET A 1 15.70 46.62 3.42
CA MET A 1 14.42 45.83 3.34
C MET A 1 14.43 44.81 2.20
N SER A 2 15.47 43.97 2.05
CA SER A 2 15.59 43.07 0.87
C SER A 2 15.89 41.61 1.17
N PHE A 3 15.97 41.17 2.44
CA PHE A 3 16.34 39.78 2.80
C PHE A 3 15.17 38.85 3.09
N ILE A 4 13.95 39.36 3.29
CA ILE A 4 12.78 38.54 3.65
C ILE A 4 12.10 37.88 2.42
N VAL A 5 12.22 38.51 1.24
CA VAL A 5 11.58 38.02 0.01
C VAL A 5 12.31 36.79 -0.58
N ALA A 6 13.62 36.66 -0.38
CA ALA A 6 14.39 35.53 -0.92
C ALA A 6 14.14 34.19 -0.17
N MET A 7 13.84 34.24 1.12
CA MET A 7 13.57 33.00 1.91
C MET A 7 12.19 32.39 1.66
N THR A 8 11.19 33.23 1.38
CA THR A 8 9.84 32.73 1.02
C THR A 8 9.82 32.06 -0.35
N GLY A 9 10.57 32.57 -1.32
CA GLY A 9 10.66 31.96 -2.66
C GLY A 9 11.35 30.59 -2.66
N MET A 10 12.38 30.39 -1.83
CA MET A 10 13.08 29.11 -1.72
C MET A 10 12.26 28.03 -0.98
N ALA A 11 11.46 28.43 0.00
CA ALA A 11 10.57 27.49 0.72
C ALA A 11 9.38 27.06 -0.15
N GLN A 12 8.82 27.95 -0.93
CA GLN A 12 7.78 27.64 -1.91
C GLN A 12 8.29 26.77 -3.06
N ASN A 13 9.49 27.02 -3.55
CA ASN A 13 10.09 26.22 -4.64
C ASN A 13 10.49 24.81 -4.17
N ARG A 14 10.85 24.62 -2.89
CA ARG A 14 11.05 23.28 -2.31
C ARG A 14 9.76 22.49 -2.17
N ARG A 15 8.62 23.13 -1.90
CA ARG A 15 7.31 22.46 -1.83
C ARG A 15 6.79 22.02 -3.19
N GLN A 16 7.18 22.68 -4.28
CA GLN A 16 6.75 22.35 -5.64
C GLN A 16 7.46 21.13 -6.26
N ASN A 17 8.50 20.61 -5.60
CA ASN A 17 9.32 19.52 -6.15
C ASN A 17 9.32 18.23 -5.29
N MET A 18 8.42 18.12 -4.32
CA MET A 18 8.26 16.88 -3.53
C MET A 18 7.27 15.96 -4.22
N LYS A 19 7.75 14.76 -4.59
CA LYS A 19 6.95 13.71 -5.21
C LYS A 19 5.83 13.28 -4.27
N THR A 20 4.64 13.09 -4.81
CA THR A 20 3.45 12.64 -4.09
C THR A 20 2.89 11.38 -4.75
N VAL A 21 1.91 10.73 -4.14
CA VAL A 21 1.21 9.59 -4.73
C VAL A 21 0.56 9.94 -6.07
N TYR A 22 0.22 11.20 -6.29
CA TYR A 22 -0.45 11.68 -7.52
C TYR A 22 0.45 11.69 -8.75
N ASP A 23 1.77 11.56 -8.57
CA ASP A 23 2.76 11.47 -9.66
C ASP A 23 2.83 10.05 -10.27
N PHE A 24 2.01 9.13 -9.78
CA PHE A 24 2.00 7.73 -10.22
C PHE A 24 0.71 7.33 -10.92
N SER A 25 0.82 6.27 -11.70
CA SER A 25 -0.31 5.57 -12.31
C SER A 25 -0.21 4.08 -12.06
N LEU A 26 -1.34 3.42 -11.97
CA LEU A 26 -1.46 1.96 -11.89
C LEU A 26 -2.23 1.43 -13.10
N GLN A 27 -2.07 0.18 -13.43
CA GLN A 27 -2.91 -0.46 -14.43
C GLN A 27 -4.16 -1.07 -13.77
N ASP A 28 -5.31 -0.86 -14.39
CA ASP A 28 -6.50 -1.64 -14.05
C ASP A 28 -6.40 -3.08 -14.55
N LYS A 29 -7.39 -3.90 -14.27
CA LYS A 29 -7.44 -5.31 -14.71
C LYS A 29 -7.45 -5.48 -16.23
N GLN A 30 -7.89 -4.47 -16.97
CA GLN A 30 -7.92 -4.44 -18.42
C GLN A 30 -6.61 -3.93 -19.03
N GLY A 31 -5.65 -3.48 -18.19
CA GLY A 31 -4.37 -2.93 -18.60
C GLY A 31 -4.40 -1.44 -18.94
N ASN A 32 -5.50 -0.73 -18.67
CA ASN A 32 -5.56 0.71 -18.87
C ASN A 32 -4.81 1.43 -17.75
N ASN A 33 -4.11 2.50 -18.09
CA ASN A 33 -3.45 3.33 -17.09
C ASN A 33 -4.47 4.19 -16.35
N VAL A 34 -4.43 4.11 -15.03
CA VAL A 34 -5.25 4.85 -14.08
C VAL A 34 -4.34 5.78 -13.31
N SER A 35 -4.42 7.08 -13.55
CA SER A 35 -3.67 8.08 -12.77
C SER A 35 -4.18 8.16 -11.35
N LEU A 36 -3.27 8.12 -10.37
CA LEU A 36 -3.63 8.26 -8.96
C LEU A 36 -4.04 9.71 -8.60
N GLU A 37 -3.84 10.66 -9.50
CA GLU A 37 -4.34 12.03 -9.35
C GLU A 37 -5.89 12.08 -9.21
N GLN A 38 -6.61 11.10 -9.76
CA GLN A 38 -8.07 11.01 -9.61
C GLN A 38 -8.53 10.86 -8.15
N PHE A 39 -7.65 10.41 -7.26
CA PHE A 39 -7.93 10.25 -5.83
C PHE A 39 -7.50 11.47 -4.99
N LYS A 40 -7.15 12.57 -5.62
CA LYS A 40 -6.69 13.79 -4.94
C LYS A 40 -7.68 14.27 -3.89
N GLY A 41 -7.17 14.59 -2.71
CA GLY A 41 -7.99 15.03 -1.57
C GLY A 41 -8.60 13.88 -0.75
N LYS A 42 -8.41 12.62 -1.16
CA LYS A 42 -8.77 11.45 -0.36
C LYS A 42 -7.58 10.98 0.49
N VAL A 43 -7.89 10.32 1.59
CA VAL A 43 -6.95 9.49 2.34
C VAL A 43 -6.87 8.15 1.63
N LEU A 44 -5.66 7.66 1.31
CA LEU A 44 -5.50 6.38 0.63
C LEU A 44 -4.85 5.35 1.56
N LEU A 45 -5.37 4.13 1.53
CA LEU A 45 -4.72 2.95 2.11
C LEU A 45 -4.32 2.02 0.96
N ILE A 46 -3.03 1.96 0.65
CA ILE A 46 -2.47 1.13 -0.42
C ILE A 46 -2.01 -0.18 0.19
N VAL A 47 -2.47 -1.31 -0.33
CA VAL A 47 -2.19 -2.63 0.23
C VAL A 47 -1.82 -3.63 -0.86
N ASN A 48 -0.75 -4.42 -0.65
CA ASN A 48 -0.45 -5.58 -1.48
C ASN A 48 -1.09 -6.83 -0.90
N THR A 49 -1.86 -7.55 -1.70
CA THR A 49 -2.75 -8.61 -1.23
C THR A 49 -2.48 -9.95 -1.89
N ALA A 50 -3.10 -10.98 -1.33
CA ALA A 50 -3.09 -12.33 -1.89
C ALA A 50 -4.34 -13.11 -1.46
N THR A 51 -4.74 -14.10 -2.26
CA THR A 51 -5.95 -14.92 -2.03
C THR A 51 -5.72 -16.16 -1.17
N GLY A 52 -4.47 -16.60 -1.04
CA GLY A 52 -4.08 -17.84 -0.33
C GLY A 52 -3.15 -17.61 0.86
N CYS A 53 -3.09 -16.39 1.41
CA CYS A 53 -2.24 -16.02 2.53
C CYS A 53 -2.94 -16.24 3.87
N GLY A 54 -2.16 -16.52 4.94
CA GLY A 54 -2.71 -16.56 6.31
C GLY A 54 -3.34 -15.23 6.75
N PHE A 55 -2.94 -14.11 6.14
CA PHE A 55 -3.52 -12.79 6.37
C PHE A 55 -4.71 -12.45 5.44
N THR A 56 -5.10 -13.33 4.50
CA THR A 56 -6.24 -13.09 3.61
C THR A 56 -7.55 -12.72 4.34
N PRO A 57 -7.84 -13.23 5.55
CA PRO A 57 -9.01 -12.77 6.32
C PRO A 57 -9.03 -11.27 6.65
N GLN A 58 -7.90 -10.55 6.54
CA GLN A 58 -7.89 -9.08 6.69
C GLN A 58 -8.72 -8.35 5.63
N TYR A 59 -9.10 -9.01 4.53
CA TYR A 59 -10.06 -8.45 3.57
C TYR A 59 -11.40 -8.07 4.23
N GLU A 60 -11.89 -8.85 5.19
CA GLU A 60 -13.12 -8.52 5.94
C GLU A 60 -12.97 -7.17 6.67
N GLN A 61 -11.86 -7.00 7.39
CA GLN A 61 -11.57 -5.79 8.15
C GLN A 61 -11.30 -4.58 7.24
N LEU A 62 -10.67 -4.79 6.08
CA LEU A 62 -10.48 -3.74 5.07
C LEU A 62 -11.82 -3.31 4.48
N GLU A 63 -12.72 -4.24 4.17
CA GLU A 63 -14.04 -3.93 3.62
C GLU A 63 -14.92 -3.22 4.66
N ASP A 64 -14.94 -3.68 5.90
CA ASP A 64 -15.65 -3.02 6.99
C ASP A 64 -15.16 -1.56 7.16
N MET A 65 -13.85 -1.36 7.18
CA MET A 65 -13.24 -0.02 7.25
C MET A 65 -13.63 0.83 6.05
N TYR A 66 -13.55 0.28 4.84
CA TYR A 66 -13.94 0.97 3.61
C TYR A 66 -15.41 1.37 3.64
N HIS A 67 -16.30 0.43 3.97
CA HIS A 67 -17.73 0.70 4.06
C HIS A 67 -18.05 1.84 5.04
N ASN A 68 -17.38 1.88 6.19
CA ASN A 68 -17.62 2.88 7.24
C ASN A 68 -17.00 4.25 6.94
N LEU A 69 -15.93 4.31 6.14
CA LEU A 69 -15.10 5.51 6.01
C LEU A 69 -15.03 6.08 4.57
N LYS A 70 -15.51 5.37 3.55
CA LYS A 70 -15.46 5.83 2.15
C LYS A 70 -16.16 7.19 1.96
N ASP A 71 -17.30 7.39 2.59
CA ASP A 71 -18.06 8.64 2.51
C ASP A 71 -17.38 9.80 3.28
N LYS A 72 -16.45 9.48 4.17
CA LYS A 72 -15.59 10.46 4.85
C LYS A 72 -14.31 10.78 4.06
N GLY A 73 -14.08 10.08 2.96
CA GLY A 73 -12.96 10.33 2.05
C GLY A 73 -11.85 9.28 2.06
N LEU A 74 -12.07 8.10 2.64
CA LEU A 74 -11.15 6.97 2.49
C LEU A 74 -11.27 6.35 1.09
N GLU A 75 -10.12 5.97 0.52
CA GLU A 75 -10.04 5.04 -0.61
C GLU A 75 -9.04 3.94 -0.29
N ILE A 76 -9.36 2.69 -0.64
CA ILE A 76 -8.44 1.56 -0.49
C ILE A 76 -8.01 1.13 -1.89
N LEU A 77 -6.69 1.06 -2.12
CA LEU A 77 -6.12 0.64 -3.40
C LEU A 77 -5.49 -0.75 -3.20
N ASP A 78 -6.17 -1.75 -3.72
CA ASP A 78 -5.76 -3.16 -3.64
C ASP A 78 -4.87 -3.54 -4.84
N ILE A 79 -3.63 -3.98 -4.56
CA ILE A 79 -2.66 -4.40 -5.58
C ILE A 79 -2.26 -5.85 -5.28
N PRO A 80 -2.90 -6.86 -5.89
CA PRO A 80 -2.51 -8.25 -5.71
C PRO A 80 -1.06 -8.49 -6.07
N CYS A 81 -0.37 -9.34 -5.30
CA CYS A 81 1.04 -9.67 -5.52
C CYS A 81 1.27 -11.17 -5.34
N ASN A 82 2.01 -11.79 -6.26
CA ASN A 82 2.30 -13.23 -6.23
C ASN A 82 3.73 -13.57 -5.77
N GLN A 83 4.50 -12.56 -5.32
CA GLN A 83 5.91 -12.76 -4.95
C GLN A 83 6.11 -13.50 -3.63
N PHE A 84 5.10 -13.54 -2.76
CA PHE A 84 5.21 -14.13 -1.42
C PHE A 84 4.52 -15.50 -1.40
N GLY A 85 5.33 -16.56 -1.55
CA GLY A 85 4.85 -17.94 -1.50
C GLY A 85 3.87 -18.33 -2.60
N HIS A 86 3.82 -17.60 -3.71
CA HIS A 86 2.88 -17.80 -4.82
C HIS A 86 1.41 -17.84 -4.36
N GLN A 87 1.06 -16.99 -3.39
CA GLN A 87 -0.25 -16.98 -2.74
C GLN A 87 -1.34 -16.19 -3.47
N ALA A 88 -1.03 -15.65 -4.66
CA ALA A 88 -1.99 -15.00 -5.56
C ALA A 88 -1.85 -15.55 -7.00
N PRO A 89 -2.04 -16.88 -7.22
CA PRO A 89 -1.72 -17.52 -8.51
C PRO A 89 -2.73 -17.23 -9.62
N GLY A 90 -3.96 -16.85 -9.27
CA GLY A 90 -5.04 -16.59 -10.23
C GLY A 90 -4.79 -15.40 -11.16
N THR A 91 -5.59 -15.28 -12.22
CA THR A 91 -5.68 -14.10 -13.05
C THR A 91 -6.26 -12.91 -12.25
N ASP A 92 -6.11 -11.69 -12.75
CA ASP A 92 -6.69 -10.49 -12.10
C ASP A 92 -8.20 -10.61 -11.93
N GLU A 93 -8.89 -11.22 -12.90
CA GLU A 93 -10.34 -11.44 -12.84
C GLU A 93 -10.72 -12.48 -11.79
N GLU A 94 -10.01 -13.61 -11.72
CA GLU A 94 -10.25 -14.65 -10.71
C GLU A 94 -9.99 -14.12 -9.29
N ILE A 95 -8.95 -13.32 -9.12
CA ILE A 95 -8.63 -12.68 -7.83
C ILE A 95 -9.76 -11.72 -7.43
N LYS A 96 -10.22 -10.84 -8.34
CA LYS A 96 -11.33 -9.92 -8.07
C LYS A 96 -12.61 -10.68 -7.73
N GLN A 97 -12.93 -11.70 -8.49
CA GLN A 97 -14.12 -12.54 -8.23
C GLN A 97 -14.05 -13.21 -6.85
N PHE A 98 -12.89 -13.76 -6.49
CA PHE A 98 -12.66 -14.34 -5.16
C PHE A 98 -12.90 -13.31 -4.05
N CYS A 99 -12.29 -12.13 -4.14
CA CYS A 99 -12.40 -11.08 -3.13
C CYS A 99 -13.84 -10.57 -3.00
N THR A 100 -14.53 -10.38 -4.11
CA THR A 100 -15.93 -9.92 -4.11
C THR A 100 -16.88 -10.99 -3.55
N LEU A 101 -16.77 -12.25 -3.99
CA LEU A 101 -17.68 -13.31 -3.54
C LEU A 101 -17.44 -13.72 -2.09
N LYS A 102 -16.18 -13.73 -1.64
CA LYS A 102 -15.85 -14.23 -0.30
C LYS A 102 -15.92 -13.15 0.77
N PHE A 103 -15.54 -11.91 0.45
CA PHE A 103 -15.39 -10.83 1.42
C PHE A 103 -16.26 -9.61 1.11
N GLY A 104 -16.99 -9.59 -0.01
CA GLY A 104 -17.77 -8.44 -0.45
C GLY A 104 -16.92 -7.26 -0.90
N ALA A 105 -15.61 -7.45 -1.15
CA ALA A 105 -14.67 -6.36 -1.41
C ALA A 105 -15.09 -5.49 -2.60
N ASP A 106 -15.41 -4.22 -2.32
CA ASP A 106 -15.93 -3.23 -3.28
C ASP A 106 -14.91 -2.15 -3.65
N PHE A 107 -13.84 -2.00 -2.86
CA PHE A 107 -12.78 -1.03 -3.15
C PHE A 107 -12.01 -1.34 -4.44
N PRO A 108 -11.36 -0.31 -5.07
CA PRO A 108 -10.58 -0.45 -6.28
C PRO A 108 -9.48 -1.51 -6.17
N GLN A 109 -9.49 -2.46 -7.11
CA GLN A 109 -8.44 -3.44 -7.27
C GLN A 109 -7.75 -3.24 -8.62
N PHE A 110 -6.43 -3.18 -8.57
CA PHE A 110 -5.56 -2.99 -9.71
C PHE A 110 -4.97 -4.31 -10.20
N LYS A 111 -4.27 -4.25 -11.33
CA LYS A 111 -3.59 -5.40 -11.91
C LYS A 111 -2.55 -5.96 -10.94
N LYS A 112 -2.49 -7.29 -10.83
CA LYS A 112 -1.48 -8.00 -10.08
C LYS A 112 -0.08 -7.56 -10.51
N SER A 113 0.76 -7.19 -9.55
CA SER A 113 2.05 -6.56 -9.82
C SER A 113 3.11 -6.95 -8.79
N ASP A 114 4.36 -6.75 -9.16
CA ASP A 114 5.49 -6.93 -8.26
C ASP A 114 5.71 -5.68 -7.39
N VAL A 115 6.03 -5.93 -6.13
CA VAL A 115 6.27 -4.90 -5.10
C VAL A 115 7.72 -4.83 -4.64
N ASN A 116 8.55 -5.79 -5.06
CA ASN A 116 9.99 -5.86 -4.83
C ASN A 116 10.73 -6.30 -6.09
N GLY A 117 12.02 -5.98 -6.18
CA GLY A 117 12.91 -6.46 -7.23
C GLY A 117 12.96 -5.57 -8.45
N ALA A 118 13.46 -6.13 -9.58
CA ALA A 118 13.72 -5.36 -10.80
C ALA A 118 12.44 -4.88 -11.51
N ASP A 119 11.37 -5.64 -11.37
CA ASP A 119 10.09 -5.39 -12.06
C ASP A 119 9.04 -4.75 -11.12
N GLU A 120 9.47 -4.30 -9.94
CA GLU A 120 8.56 -3.67 -8.99
C GLU A 120 7.92 -2.39 -9.55
N LEU A 121 6.67 -2.16 -9.18
CA LEU A 121 5.99 -0.91 -9.53
C LEU A 121 6.78 0.31 -9.02
N PRO A 122 6.98 1.35 -9.83
CA PRO A 122 7.61 2.60 -9.40
C PRO A 122 6.94 3.23 -8.17
N LEU A 123 5.65 3.01 -7.99
CA LEU A 123 4.91 3.40 -6.79
C LEU A 123 5.51 2.75 -5.54
N TYR A 124 5.81 1.44 -5.57
CA TYR A 124 6.37 0.73 -4.41
C TYR A 124 7.82 1.13 -4.12
N THR A 125 8.62 1.41 -5.15
CA THR A 125 9.97 2.00 -4.97
C THR A 125 9.88 3.29 -4.14
N TRP A 126 8.93 4.17 -4.51
CA TRP A 126 8.72 5.42 -3.80
C TRP A 126 8.14 5.23 -2.41
N LEU A 127 7.09 4.42 -2.24
CA LEU A 127 6.47 4.13 -0.93
C LEU A 127 7.49 3.62 0.09
N LYS A 128 8.36 2.68 -0.33
CA LYS A 128 9.44 2.13 0.50
C LYS A 128 10.47 3.19 0.88
N SER A 129 10.77 4.13 -0.01
CA SER A 129 11.72 5.23 0.26
C SER A 129 11.16 6.26 1.23
N GLU A 130 9.85 6.55 1.17
CA GLU A 130 9.18 7.49 2.07
C GLU A 130 8.97 6.91 3.48
N LYS A 131 8.60 5.61 3.56
CA LYS A 131 8.41 4.88 4.81
C LYS A 131 9.14 3.53 4.74
N PRO A 132 10.46 3.53 5.07
CA PRO A 132 11.23 2.30 5.20
C PRO A 132 10.66 1.38 6.27
N CYS A 133 10.95 0.07 6.14
CA CYS A 133 10.58 -0.89 7.15
C CYS A 133 11.36 -0.63 8.45
N GLN A 134 10.66 -0.39 9.54
CA GLN A 134 11.25 -0.12 10.86
C GLN A 134 11.44 -1.38 11.72
N GLY A 135 11.35 -2.57 11.10
CA GLY A 135 11.21 -3.83 11.80
C GLY A 135 9.72 -4.16 11.90
N GLY A 136 9.33 -5.39 11.97
CA GLY A 136 7.95 -5.49 11.70
C GLY A 136 7.18 -6.65 12.24
N TYR A 137 7.83 -7.57 12.82
CA TYR A 137 7.08 -8.68 13.39
C TYR A 137 7.31 -8.68 14.90
N GLU A 138 6.23 -8.70 15.67
CA GLU A 138 6.33 -8.98 17.10
C GLU A 138 7.06 -10.30 17.30
N ASP A 139 7.86 -10.41 18.35
CA ASP A 139 8.87 -11.44 18.60
C ASP A 139 8.43 -12.89 18.34
N LYS A 140 7.16 -13.21 18.57
CA LYS A 140 6.62 -14.56 18.37
C LYS A 140 6.44 -14.98 16.92
N LEU A 141 6.21 -14.02 16.02
CA LEU A 141 6.01 -14.27 14.59
C LEU A 141 7.25 -13.95 13.75
N ALA A 142 8.19 -13.18 14.29
CA ALA A 142 9.38 -12.72 13.56
C ALA A 142 10.14 -13.88 12.91
N ALA A 143 10.46 -14.91 13.66
CA ALA A 143 11.23 -16.06 13.16
C ALA A 143 10.45 -16.87 12.09
N VAL A 144 9.12 -17.00 12.25
CA VAL A 144 8.26 -17.68 11.28
C VAL A 144 8.18 -16.89 9.99
N MET A 145 7.97 -15.58 10.10
CA MET A 145 7.87 -14.69 8.94
C MET A 145 9.20 -14.55 8.21
N GLU A 146 10.32 -14.50 8.93
CA GLU A 146 11.65 -14.50 8.34
C GLU A 146 11.92 -15.79 7.57
N LYS A 147 11.57 -16.95 8.13
CA LYS A 147 11.67 -18.22 7.44
C LYS A 147 10.83 -18.26 6.17
N LEU A 148 9.55 -17.89 6.27
CA LEU A 148 8.64 -17.85 5.11
C LEU A 148 9.12 -16.89 4.04
N TYR A 149 9.63 -15.72 4.43
CA TYR A 149 10.19 -14.74 3.49
C TYR A 149 11.40 -15.34 2.74
N ASN A 150 12.34 -15.93 3.46
CA ASN A 150 13.56 -16.50 2.87
C ASN A 150 13.24 -17.70 1.95
N GLU A 151 12.22 -18.49 2.28
CA GLU A 151 11.76 -19.60 1.43
C GLU A 151 11.08 -19.09 0.14
N ALA A 152 10.35 -17.97 0.21
CA ALA A 152 9.66 -17.40 -0.92
C ALA A 152 10.56 -16.54 -1.83
N ASN A 153 11.66 -16.01 -1.31
CA ASN A 153 12.55 -15.08 -2.01
C ASN A 153 14.00 -15.57 -1.93
N PRO A 154 14.53 -16.18 -2.98
CA PRO A 154 15.90 -16.70 -3.01
C PRO A 154 16.97 -15.59 -3.01
N GLU A 155 16.60 -14.35 -3.38
CA GLU A 155 17.51 -13.21 -3.36
C GLU A 155 17.65 -12.62 -1.95
N PRO A 156 18.82 -12.06 -1.61
CA PRO A 156 19.01 -11.41 -0.31
C PRO A 156 18.00 -10.28 -0.09
N ARG A 157 17.32 -10.35 1.05
CA ARG A 157 16.36 -9.35 1.50
C ARG A 157 17.00 -7.99 1.70
N LYS A 158 16.46 -6.97 1.04
CA LYS A 158 16.78 -5.58 1.36
C LYS A 158 15.97 -5.14 2.59
N LYS A 159 16.57 -4.31 3.43
CA LYS A 159 15.94 -3.87 4.69
C LYS A 159 14.56 -3.24 4.48
N ASP A 160 14.40 -2.47 3.40
CA ASP A 160 13.20 -1.68 3.14
C ASP A 160 12.16 -2.40 2.26
N ASP A 161 12.49 -3.61 1.77
CA ASP A 161 11.56 -4.41 0.96
C ASP A 161 10.24 -4.65 1.68
N ILE A 162 9.18 -4.84 0.89
CA ILE A 162 7.92 -5.37 1.39
C ILE A 162 8.18 -6.77 1.94
N GLN A 163 7.82 -6.97 3.19
CA GLN A 163 8.19 -8.18 3.93
C GLN A 163 7.26 -9.34 3.63
N TRP A 164 5.97 -9.06 3.43
CA TRP A 164 4.94 -10.07 3.16
C TRP A 164 3.68 -9.45 2.55
N ASN A 165 2.72 -10.30 2.17
CA ASN A 165 1.39 -9.87 1.77
C ASN A 165 0.70 -9.08 2.89
N PHE A 166 -0.19 -8.16 2.53
CA PHE A 166 -0.95 -7.28 3.43
C PHE A 166 -0.11 -6.24 4.17
N THR A 167 1.06 -5.86 3.62
CA THR A 167 1.72 -4.61 4.00
C THR A 167 0.90 -3.42 3.49
N LYS A 168 0.72 -2.41 4.31
CA LYS A 168 -0.14 -1.26 4.02
C LYS A 168 0.64 0.04 4.12
N PHE A 169 0.31 0.99 3.25
CA PHE A 169 0.80 2.36 3.32
C PHE A 169 -0.38 3.32 3.43
N LEU A 170 -0.33 4.21 4.41
CA LEU A 170 -1.30 5.26 4.60
C LEU A 170 -0.81 6.56 3.96
N ILE A 171 -1.66 7.16 3.14
CA ILE A 171 -1.39 8.39 2.41
C ILE A 171 -2.41 9.45 2.87
N ASP A 172 -1.93 10.63 3.21
CA ASP A 172 -2.79 11.74 3.60
C ASP A 172 -3.48 12.41 2.40
N ARG A 173 -4.35 13.39 2.67
CA ARG A 173 -5.11 14.13 1.63
C ARG A 173 -4.22 14.95 0.69
N GLU A 174 -2.99 15.24 1.08
CA GLU A 174 -1.97 15.94 0.28
C GLU A 174 -1.13 14.98 -0.57
N GLY A 175 -1.38 13.67 -0.47
CA GLY A 175 -0.67 12.64 -1.23
C GLY A 175 0.67 12.22 -0.65
N LYS A 176 0.93 12.50 0.64
CA LYS A 176 2.17 12.12 1.35
C LYS A 176 1.99 10.80 2.08
N VAL A 177 3.05 10.02 2.12
CA VAL A 177 3.07 8.78 2.91
C VAL A 177 3.25 9.12 4.39
N VAL A 178 2.24 8.82 5.20
CA VAL A 178 2.25 9.14 6.64
C VAL A 178 2.56 7.93 7.51
N ALA A 179 2.20 6.72 7.09
CA ALA A 179 2.50 5.50 7.82
C ALA A 179 2.73 4.30 6.91
N ARG A 180 3.42 3.28 7.44
CA ARG A 180 3.54 1.93 6.90
C ARG A 180 3.17 0.94 8.00
N PHE A 181 2.39 -0.07 7.66
CA PHE A 181 1.97 -1.12 8.57
C PHE A 181 2.34 -2.48 7.99
N GLU A 182 3.10 -3.26 8.74
CA GLU A 182 3.34 -4.64 8.40
C GLU A 182 2.06 -5.49 8.65
N PRO A 183 1.91 -6.67 8.03
CA PRO A 183 0.66 -7.44 8.10
C PRO A 183 0.26 -7.86 9.52
N THR A 184 1.20 -7.91 10.46
CA THR A 184 0.96 -8.29 11.86
C THR A 184 0.42 -7.17 12.74
N VAL A 185 0.40 -5.93 12.25
CA VAL A 185 -0.18 -4.80 12.99
C VAL A 185 -1.69 -5.02 13.14
N ASP A 186 -2.22 -4.81 14.35
CA ASP A 186 -3.64 -4.90 14.63
C ASP A 186 -4.43 -3.96 13.70
N MET A 187 -5.44 -4.48 13.03
CA MET A 187 -6.25 -3.71 12.08
C MET A 187 -7.02 -2.58 12.77
N LYS A 188 -7.30 -2.67 14.07
CA LYS A 188 -7.88 -1.56 14.84
C LYS A 188 -6.92 -0.38 14.98
N GLU A 189 -5.61 -0.66 15.09
CA GLU A 189 -4.61 0.42 15.12
C GLU A 189 -4.47 1.05 13.71
N VAL A 190 -4.55 0.25 12.65
CA VAL A 190 -4.58 0.77 11.28
C VAL A 190 -5.80 1.68 11.08
N GLU A 191 -7.01 1.23 11.46
CA GLU A 191 -8.25 1.99 11.35
C GLU A 191 -8.18 3.32 12.11
N LYS A 192 -7.68 3.29 13.35
CA LYS A 192 -7.48 4.50 14.18
C LYS A 192 -6.57 5.53 13.49
N GLN A 193 -5.49 5.09 12.84
CA GLN A 193 -4.61 6.01 12.13
C GLN A 193 -5.22 6.51 10.82
N VAL A 194 -6.00 5.68 10.14
CA VAL A 194 -6.81 6.10 8.98
C VAL A 194 -7.82 7.17 9.39
N GLU A 195 -8.57 6.96 10.47
CA GLU A 195 -9.53 7.94 11.00
C GLU A 195 -8.87 9.27 11.37
N ALA A 196 -7.66 9.22 11.93
CA ALA A 196 -6.90 10.42 12.29
C ALA A 196 -6.40 11.22 11.06
N ALA A 197 -6.30 10.58 9.89
CA ALA A 197 -5.90 11.20 8.63
C ALA A 197 -7.08 11.77 7.82
N LEU A 198 -8.32 11.36 8.14
CA LEU A 198 -9.55 11.78 7.49
C LEU A 198 -10.00 13.19 7.96
#